data_ba79c80138dfb936158f56c230951db8
#
_entry.id   ba79c80138dfb936158f56c230951db8
#
_cell.length_a   1.000
_cell.length_b   1.000
_cell.length_c   1.000
_cell.angle_alpha   90.00
_cell.angle_beta   90.00
_cell.angle_gamma   90.00
#
_symmetry.space_group_name_H-M   'P 1'
#
loop_
_entity.id
_entity.type
_entity.pdbx_description
1 polymer ?
#
loop_
_entity_poly.entity_id
_entity_poly.type
_entity_poly.pdbx_seq_one_letter_code
_entity_poly.pdbx_strand_id
1 'polypeptide(L)'
;MKIAVLVLASALAAGAAWAQLSSPLPQGSGAGVHSPNSPIAPLPQRNDVVPWSLLTAVQTKTEKNKLLPVFTKEQLALQQKPQRVQGFMMPLEPGEKQSHFLLSSVPLTCGFCTPGGPESMVEVKTKTPVKYTLDPVVVEGKFQTLVEDEYGLYYRVTEAVAVK
;
A
#
# COMPACT_ATOMS: atom_id res chain seq x y z
N MET A 1 -58.96 -55.36 17.60
CA MET A 1 -58.73 -53.95 17.69
C MET A 1 -57.23 -53.69 17.81
N LYS A 2 -56.53 -53.34 16.73
CA LYS A 2 -55.11 -53.04 16.70
C LYS A 2 -54.97 -51.55 16.36
N ILE A 3 -54.51 -50.75 17.32
CA ILE A 3 -54.28 -49.33 17.14
C ILE A 3 -52.82 -49.16 16.69
N ALA A 4 -52.67 -48.75 15.44
CA ALA A 4 -51.35 -48.37 14.89
C ALA A 4 -51.00 -46.95 15.29
N VAL A 5 -49.94 -46.76 16.06
CA VAL A 5 -49.41 -45.43 16.42
C VAL A 5 -48.38 -45.05 15.33
N LEU A 6 -48.76 -44.04 14.54
CA LEU A 6 -47.86 -43.41 13.55
C LEU A 6 -47.01 -42.38 14.29
N VAL A 7 -45.70 -42.64 14.43
CA VAL A 7 -44.73 -41.68 14.92
C VAL A 7 -44.20 -40.88 13.72
N LEU A 8 -44.65 -39.64 13.62
CA LEU A 8 -44.06 -38.68 12.67
C LEU A 8 -42.73 -38.18 13.23
N ALA A 9 -41.60 -38.59 12.63
CA ALA A 9 -40.31 -38.03 12.89
C ALA A 9 -40.11 -36.80 12.00
N SER A 10 -40.32 -35.60 12.56
CA SER A 10 -39.94 -34.34 11.93
C SER A 10 -38.45 -34.08 12.09
N ALA A 11 -37.70 -34.32 11.02
CA ALA A 11 -36.30 -33.96 10.93
C ALA A 11 -36.19 -32.43 10.74
N LEU A 12 -35.81 -31.70 11.78
CA LEU A 12 -35.38 -30.32 11.66
C LEU A 12 -34.00 -30.27 10.98
N ALA A 13 -33.97 -29.97 9.69
CA ALA A 13 -32.74 -29.60 8.99
C ALA A 13 -32.37 -28.15 9.40
N ALA A 14 -31.52 -28.04 10.43
CA ALA A 14 -30.86 -26.80 10.77
C ALA A 14 -29.80 -26.48 9.68
N GLY A 15 -30.20 -25.79 8.62
CA GLY A 15 -29.30 -25.22 7.64
C GLY A 15 -28.43 -24.15 8.31
N ALA A 16 -27.17 -24.47 8.57
CA ALA A 16 -26.18 -23.49 8.97
C ALA A 16 -25.95 -22.51 7.79
N ALA A 17 -26.65 -21.39 7.80
CA ALA A 17 -26.36 -20.27 6.93
C ALA A 17 -25.02 -19.66 7.38
N TRP A 18 -23.94 -20.09 6.79
CA TRP A 18 -22.67 -19.42 6.86
C TRP A 18 -22.83 -18.12 6.08
N ALA A 19 -23.18 -17.05 6.77
CA ALA A 19 -23.14 -15.73 6.21
C ALA A 19 -21.68 -15.44 5.82
N GLN A 20 -21.38 -15.56 4.53
CA GLN A 20 -20.13 -15.10 3.95
C GLN A 20 -20.16 -13.57 3.99
N LEU A 21 -19.59 -13.01 5.03
CA LEU A 21 -19.39 -11.56 5.22
C LEU A 21 -18.24 -11.02 4.36
N SER A 22 -17.88 -11.70 3.29
CA SER A 22 -16.92 -11.20 2.31
C SER A 22 -17.67 -10.77 1.06
N SER A 23 -18.22 -9.55 1.08
CA SER A 23 -18.52 -8.89 -0.19
C SER A 23 -17.21 -8.74 -0.96
N PRO A 24 -17.11 -9.22 -2.21
CA PRO A 24 -15.94 -8.97 -3.03
C PRO A 24 -15.74 -7.45 -3.10
N LEU A 25 -14.55 -6.98 -2.73
CA LEU A 25 -14.20 -5.57 -2.91
C LEU A 25 -14.35 -5.24 -4.40
N PRO A 26 -14.99 -4.13 -4.78
CA PRO A 26 -15.08 -3.71 -6.17
C PRO A 26 -13.69 -3.69 -6.79
N GLN A 27 -13.58 -4.11 -8.05
CA GLN A 27 -12.31 -4.07 -8.78
C GLN A 27 -11.78 -2.62 -8.78
N GLY A 28 -10.55 -2.41 -8.31
CA GLY A 28 -9.99 -1.07 -8.08
C GLY A 28 -10.22 -0.52 -6.68
N SER A 29 -10.68 -1.35 -5.73
CA SER A 29 -10.77 -0.98 -4.31
C SER A 29 -9.80 -1.83 -3.47
N GLY A 30 -9.32 -1.27 -2.38
CA GLY A 30 -8.40 -1.93 -1.45
C GLY A 30 -7.35 -0.96 -0.91
N ALA A 31 -6.58 -1.41 0.07
CA ALA A 31 -5.50 -0.61 0.65
C ALA A 31 -4.41 -0.34 -0.40
N GLY A 32 -4.01 0.93 -0.55
CA GLY A 32 -3.01 1.35 -1.53
C GLY A 32 -3.50 1.41 -2.98
N VAL A 33 -4.78 1.13 -3.24
CA VAL A 33 -5.41 1.22 -4.56
C VAL A 33 -6.20 2.52 -4.67
N HIS A 34 -6.01 3.24 -5.78
CA HIS A 34 -6.72 4.48 -6.05
C HIS A 34 -8.21 4.21 -6.30
N SER A 35 -9.07 4.89 -5.55
CA SER A 35 -10.52 4.72 -5.68
C SER A 35 -11.06 5.39 -6.96
N PRO A 36 -11.92 4.72 -7.74
CA PRO A 36 -12.59 5.36 -8.88
C PRO A 36 -13.50 6.53 -8.49
N ASN A 37 -13.90 6.60 -7.21
CA ASN A 37 -14.72 7.70 -6.67
C ASN A 37 -13.88 8.87 -6.14
N SER A 38 -12.54 8.80 -6.25
CA SER A 38 -11.65 9.88 -5.81
C SER A 38 -11.81 11.11 -6.70
N PRO A 39 -11.94 12.32 -6.12
CA PRO A 39 -11.88 13.56 -6.88
C PRO A 39 -10.45 13.90 -7.35
N ILE A 40 -9.44 13.23 -6.82
CA ILE A 40 -8.04 13.40 -7.17
C ILE A 40 -7.71 12.39 -8.27
N ALA A 41 -7.05 12.80 -9.35
CA ALA A 41 -6.65 11.90 -10.42
C ALA A 41 -5.64 10.83 -9.92
N PRO A 42 -5.66 9.62 -10.50
CA PRO A 42 -4.64 8.61 -10.19
C PRO A 42 -3.25 9.07 -10.65
N LEU A 43 -2.22 8.35 -10.18
CA LEU A 43 -0.85 8.59 -10.65
C LEU A 43 -0.78 8.44 -12.18
N PRO A 44 -0.15 9.40 -12.89
CA PRO A 44 0.10 9.26 -14.32
C PRO A 44 0.91 8.00 -14.63
N GLN A 45 0.59 7.34 -15.74
CA GLN A 45 1.35 6.18 -16.18
C GLN A 45 2.72 6.63 -16.69
N ARG A 46 3.80 6.05 -16.13
CA ARG A 46 5.19 6.33 -16.49
C ARG A 46 5.99 5.04 -16.56
N ASN A 47 6.87 4.96 -17.56
CA ASN A 47 7.75 3.80 -17.78
C ASN A 47 9.16 4.01 -17.20
N ASP A 48 9.45 5.21 -16.73
CA ASP A 48 10.76 5.63 -16.22
C ASP A 48 10.83 5.70 -14.69
N VAL A 49 9.81 5.18 -14.02
CA VAL A 49 9.72 5.11 -12.55
C VAL A 49 9.53 3.67 -12.07
N VAL A 50 9.94 3.38 -10.85
CA VAL A 50 9.66 2.10 -10.20
C VAL A 50 8.15 1.95 -10.05
N PRO A 51 7.54 0.89 -10.63
CA PRO A 51 6.10 0.70 -10.54
C PRO A 51 5.68 0.28 -9.13
N TRP A 52 4.59 0.84 -8.63
CA TRP A 52 4.03 0.47 -7.32
C TRP A 52 3.67 -1.01 -7.23
N SER A 53 3.23 -1.63 -8.33
CA SER A 53 2.97 -3.07 -8.37
C SER A 53 4.20 -3.92 -8.03
N LEU A 54 5.42 -3.44 -8.33
CA LEU A 54 6.64 -4.10 -7.90
C LEU A 54 6.87 -3.93 -6.40
N LEU A 55 6.66 -2.74 -5.86
CA LEU A 55 6.88 -2.46 -4.43
C LEU A 55 5.86 -3.21 -3.55
N THR A 56 4.59 -3.21 -3.94
CA THR A 56 3.52 -3.88 -3.20
C THR A 56 3.56 -5.42 -3.29
N ALA A 57 4.38 -5.98 -4.17
CA ALA A 57 4.58 -7.44 -4.27
C ALA A 57 5.44 -8.02 -3.13
N VAL A 58 5.96 -7.18 -2.21
CA VAL A 58 6.71 -7.62 -1.04
C VAL A 58 5.85 -8.54 -0.17
N GLN A 59 6.46 -9.64 0.28
CA GLN A 59 5.85 -10.53 1.26
C GLN A 59 6.30 -10.15 2.67
N THR A 60 5.62 -10.67 3.68
CA THR A 60 5.98 -10.43 5.07
C THR A 60 6.14 -11.75 5.81
N LYS A 61 7.07 -11.76 6.79
CA LYS A 61 7.22 -12.84 7.75
C LYS A 61 7.17 -12.28 9.16
N THR A 62 6.63 -13.06 10.09
CA THR A 62 6.68 -12.73 11.52
C THR A 62 7.92 -13.36 12.14
N GLU A 63 8.76 -12.54 12.75
CA GLU A 63 9.95 -12.98 13.48
C GLU A 63 10.08 -12.15 14.77
N LYS A 64 10.21 -12.83 15.92
CA LYS A 64 10.34 -12.20 17.25
C LYS A 64 9.28 -11.11 17.51
N ASN A 65 8.02 -11.40 17.17
CA ASN A 65 6.87 -10.47 17.27
C ASN A 65 6.97 -9.21 16.37
N LYS A 66 7.86 -9.20 15.38
CA LYS A 66 7.95 -8.16 14.37
C LYS A 66 7.49 -8.70 13.03
N LEU A 67 6.79 -7.88 12.27
CA LEU A 67 6.43 -8.16 10.88
C LEU A 67 7.53 -7.60 9.98
N LEU A 68 8.33 -8.47 9.38
CA LEU A 68 9.47 -8.09 8.56
C LEU A 68 9.19 -8.33 7.07
N PRO A 69 9.63 -7.44 6.17
CA PRO A 69 9.49 -7.62 4.73
C PRO A 69 10.42 -8.73 4.22
N VAL A 70 9.92 -9.47 3.23
CA VAL A 70 10.68 -10.45 2.45
C VAL A 70 10.69 -9.98 1.00
N PHE A 71 11.79 -9.37 0.59
CA PHE A 71 11.92 -8.77 -0.72
C PHE A 71 12.17 -9.81 -1.82
N THR A 72 11.59 -9.59 -2.99
CA THR A 72 11.87 -10.37 -4.20
C THR A 72 13.24 -10.01 -4.77
N LYS A 73 13.75 -10.83 -5.72
CA LYS A 73 15.01 -10.54 -6.40
C LYS A 73 14.97 -9.22 -7.18
N GLU A 74 13.82 -8.91 -7.76
CA GLU A 74 13.57 -7.70 -8.53
C GLU A 74 13.60 -6.46 -7.62
N GLN A 75 13.00 -6.53 -6.42
CA GLN A 75 13.06 -5.46 -5.43
C GLN A 75 14.50 -5.26 -4.91
N LEU A 76 15.22 -6.34 -4.61
CA LEU A 76 16.63 -6.28 -4.19
C LEU A 76 17.54 -5.74 -5.31
N ALA A 77 17.20 -5.95 -6.57
CA ALA A 77 17.96 -5.41 -7.70
C ALA A 77 17.92 -3.87 -7.79
N LEU A 78 16.97 -3.20 -7.13
CA LEU A 78 16.89 -1.75 -7.01
C LEU A 78 17.87 -1.18 -5.97
N GLN A 79 18.33 -2.03 -5.05
CA GLN A 79 19.13 -1.65 -3.88
C GLN A 79 20.37 -0.85 -4.26
N GLN A 80 20.59 0.29 -3.58
CA GLN A 80 21.75 1.18 -3.72
C GLN A 80 21.94 1.79 -5.12
N LYS A 81 20.94 1.68 -6.02
CA LYS A 81 20.98 2.27 -7.36
C LYS A 81 20.15 3.56 -7.42
N PRO A 82 20.48 4.49 -8.33
CA PRO A 82 19.59 5.58 -8.65
C PRO A 82 18.27 5.04 -9.22
N GLN A 83 17.17 5.42 -8.60
CA GLN A 83 15.82 5.05 -9.04
C GLN A 83 14.92 6.26 -9.00
N ARG A 84 13.93 6.28 -9.91
CA ARG A 84 12.85 7.26 -9.90
C ARG A 84 11.63 6.66 -9.23
N VAL A 85 11.03 7.39 -8.32
CA VAL A 85 9.78 7.01 -7.66
C VAL A 85 8.80 8.15 -7.81
N GLN A 86 7.57 7.82 -8.22
CA GLN A 86 6.45 8.74 -8.32
C GLN A 86 5.45 8.47 -7.21
N GLY A 87 4.87 9.53 -6.64
CA GLY A 87 3.83 9.36 -5.62
C GLY A 87 3.24 10.68 -5.15
N PHE A 88 2.26 10.59 -4.28
CA PHE A 88 1.68 11.72 -3.57
C PHE A 88 2.49 12.01 -2.32
N MET A 89 2.85 13.28 -2.12
CA MET A 89 3.68 13.70 -1.00
C MET A 89 2.88 13.74 0.31
N MET A 90 3.40 13.09 1.34
CA MET A 90 2.99 13.27 2.72
C MET A 90 4.13 13.89 3.52
N PRO A 91 4.02 15.16 3.92
CA PRO A 91 5.02 15.84 4.72
C PRO A 91 5.23 15.16 6.08
N LEU A 92 6.47 15.06 6.52
CA LEU A 92 6.84 14.61 7.87
C LEU A 92 7.29 15.78 8.76
N GLU A 93 7.53 16.95 8.17
CA GLU A 93 7.96 18.15 8.84
C GLU A 93 7.01 19.31 8.50
N PRO A 94 6.86 20.30 9.39
CA PRO A 94 6.07 21.49 9.10
C PRO A 94 6.74 22.36 8.05
N GLY A 95 5.94 23.12 7.26
CA GLY A 95 6.41 24.11 6.31
C GLY A 95 6.07 23.78 4.85
N GLU A 96 6.24 24.78 3.98
CA GLU A 96 5.92 24.66 2.54
C GLU A 96 6.97 23.90 1.74
N LYS A 97 8.19 23.80 2.24
CA LYS A 97 9.30 23.07 1.60
C LYS A 97 9.70 21.91 2.46
N GLN A 98 9.75 20.75 1.85
CA GLN A 98 9.97 19.46 2.51
C GLN A 98 11.31 18.87 2.09
N SER A 99 12.15 18.53 3.04
CA SER A 99 13.39 17.77 2.83
C SER A 99 13.23 16.31 3.20
N HIS A 100 12.20 15.99 4.01
CA HIS A 100 11.89 14.68 4.52
C HIS A 100 10.37 14.46 4.47
N PHE A 101 9.95 13.49 3.67
CA PHE A 101 8.53 13.19 3.45
C PHE A 101 8.34 11.73 3.01
N LEU A 102 7.10 11.26 3.02
CA LEU A 102 6.74 10.01 2.37
C LEU A 102 6.14 10.28 1.00
N LEU A 103 6.40 9.39 0.05
CA LEU A 103 5.61 9.22 -1.16
C LEU A 103 4.66 8.04 -0.97
N SER A 104 3.41 8.25 -1.31
CA SER A 104 2.36 7.23 -1.24
C SER A 104 1.82 6.92 -2.64
N SER A 105 1.39 5.67 -2.86
CA SER A 105 0.75 5.24 -4.10
C SER A 105 -0.62 5.88 -4.33
N VAL A 106 -1.27 6.33 -3.25
CA VAL A 106 -2.58 7.01 -3.28
C VAL A 106 -2.54 8.30 -2.46
N PRO A 107 -3.35 9.32 -2.81
CA PRO A 107 -3.39 10.55 -2.04
C PRO A 107 -3.99 10.30 -0.66
N LEU A 108 -3.26 10.65 0.41
CA LEU A 108 -3.71 10.46 1.80
C LEU A 108 -4.81 11.46 2.21
N THR A 109 -5.02 12.51 1.44
CA THR A 109 -6.11 13.48 1.62
C THR A 109 -7.42 13.04 0.97
N CYS A 110 -7.43 11.90 0.28
CA CYS A 110 -8.59 11.36 -0.39
C CYS A 110 -9.44 10.54 0.58
N GLY A 111 -10.62 11.02 0.96
CA GLY A 111 -11.55 10.31 1.84
C GLY A 111 -12.12 9.01 1.27
N PHE A 112 -11.95 8.75 -0.03
CA PHE A 112 -12.41 7.54 -0.72
C PHE A 112 -11.29 6.53 -0.96
N CYS A 113 -10.01 6.91 -0.71
CA CYS A 113 -8.86 6.05 -0.91
C CYS A 113 -8.46 5.42 0.42
N THR A 114 -8.27 4.12 0.44
CA THR A 114 -7.72 3.45 1.61
C THR A 114 -6.19 3.47 1.50
N PRO A 115 -5.47 4.14 2.41
CA PRO A 115 -4.02 4.06 2.42
C PRO A 115 -3.55 2.61 2.50
N GLY A 116 -2.47 2.29 1.80
CA GLY A 116 -1.81 0.99 1.95
C GLY A 116 -0.91 0.95 3.18
N GLY A 117 -0.33 -0.21 3.44
CA GLY A 117 0.70 -0.39 4.45
C GLY A 117 2.07 0.14 4.01
N PRO A 118 3.14 -0.25 4.72
CA PRO A 118 4.51 0.17 4.42
C PRO A 118 4.97 -0.15 2.99
N GLU A 119 4.38 -1.16 2.35
CA GLU A 119 4.62 -1.54 0.96
C GLU A 119 4.13 -0.51 -0.06
N SER A 120 3.21 0.35 0.34
CA SER A 120 2.62 1.43 -0.47
C SER A 120 3.19 2.81 -0.15
N MET A 121 4.31 2.85 0.58
CA MET A 121 4.99 4.08 1.00
C MET A 121 6.48 3.99 0.76
N VAL A 122 7.09 5.12 0.38
CA VAL A 122 8.54 5.27 0.23
C VAL A 122 8.98 6.52 0.98
N GLU A 123 9.88 6.37 1.94
CA GLU A 123 10.49 7.51 2.62
C GLU A 123 11.49 8.20 1.69
N VAL A 124 11.42 9.52 1.65
CA VAL A 124 12.29 10.34 0.80
C VAL A 124 13.06 11.34 1.64
N LYS A 125 14.38 11.34 1.48
CA LYS A 125 15.29 12.36 2.03
C LYS A 125 15.99 13.06 0.87
N THR A 126 15.67 14.35 0.66
CA THR A 126 16.13 15.12 -0.49
C THR A 126 17.38 15.95 -0.18
N LYS A 127 18.21 16.17 -1.20
CA LYS A 127 19.34 17.12 -1.14
C LYS A 127 18.89 18.57 -1.10
N THR A 128 17.83 18.88 -1.84
CA THR A 128 17.23 20.21 -1.91
C THR A 128 15.77 20.13 -1.55
N PRO A 129 15.26 21.04 -0.70
CA PRO A 129 13.86 21.02 -0.31
C PRO A 129 12.91 21.11 -1.50
N VAL A 130 11.87 20.29 -1.49
CA VAL A 130 10.83 20.25 -2.52
C VAL A 130 9.58 20.98 -2.02
N LYS A 131 8.99 21.84 -2.85
CA LYS A 131 7.74 22.50 -2.47
C LYS A 131 6.63 21.46 -2.31
N TYR A 132 5.88 21.57 -1.22
CA TYR A 132 4.69 20.73 -1.01
C TYR A 132 3.64 20.97 -2.10
N THR A 133 3.06 19.90 -2.59
CA THR A 133 1.96 19.93 -3.57
C THR A 133 1.03 18.75 -3.34
N LEU A 134 -0.22 18.89 -3.73
CA LEU A 134 -1.19 17.79 -3.80
C LEU A 134 -1.07 16.97 -5.10
N ASP A 135 -0.40 17.55 -6.10
CA ASP A 135 -0.10 16.82 -7.34
C ASP A 135 0.99 15.77 -7.11
N PRO A 136 1.00 14.68 -7.89
CA PRO A 136 2.06 13.70 -7.84
C PRO A 136 3.43 14.31 -8.11
N VAL A 137 4.44 13.90 -7.35
CA VAL A 137 5.84 14.29 -7.56
C VAL A 137 6.67 13.08 -7.98
N VAL A 138 7.73 13.34 -8.73
CA VAL A 138 8.74 12.33 -9.08
C VAL A 138 10.04 12.73 -8.42
N VAL A 139 10.67 11.80 -7.74
CA VAL A 139 12.02 11.98 -7.18
C VAL A 139 12.97 10.95 -7.76
N GLU A 140 14.21 11.34 -7.98
CA GLU A 140 15.30 10.44 -8.34
C GLU A 140 16.35 10.46 -7.26
N GLY A 141 16.77 9.30 -6.78
CA GLY A 141 17.77 9.18 -5.74
C GLY A 141 18.17 7.72 -5.48
N LYS A 142 19.01 7.52 -4.47
CA LYS A 142 19.56 6.21 -4.10
C LYS A 142 18.49 5.40 -3.38
N PHE A 143 17.99 4.34 -4.02
CA PHE A 143 16.94 3.48 -3.49
C PHE A 143 17.48 2.49 -2.47
N GLN A 144 16.71 2.24 -1.41
CA GLN A 144 17.06 1.32 -0.32
C GLN A 144 15.84 0.46 0.03
N THR A 145 16.08 -0.84 0.18
CA THR A 145 15.15 -1.77 0.83
C THR A 145 15.53 -1.90 2.30
N LEU A 146 14.57 -1.83 3.21
CA LEU A 146 14.76 -1.82 4.65
C LEU A 146 14.17 -3.10 5.23
N VAL A 147 15.03 -4.03 5.66
CA VAL A 147 14.58 -5.30 6.28
C VAL A 147 14.06 -5.05 7.69
N GLU A 148 14.71 -4.15 8.41
CA GLU A 148 14.30 -3.72 9.76
C GLU A 148 14.49 -2.21 9.86
N ASP A 149 13.41 -1.50 10.11
CA ASP A 149 13.36 -0.05 10.25
C ASP A 149 12.61 0.31 11.53
N GLU A 150 13.01 1.37 12.23
CA GLU A 150 12.40 1.77 13.50
C GLU A 150 10.94 2.20 13.37
N TYR A 151 10.54 2.73 12.19
CA TYR A 151 9.18 3.15 11.87
C TYR A 151 8.40 2.10 11.07
N GLY A 152 9.02 0.92 10.81
CA GLY A 152 8.41 -0.17 10.06
C GLY A 152 8.29 0.08 8.56
N LEU A 153 9.04 1.03 8.00
CA LEU A 153 9.07 1.31 6.57
C LEU A 153 9.87 0.25 5.82
N TYR A 154 9.49 -0.02 4.57
CA TYR A 154 10.15 -1.02 3.73
C TYR A 154 11.08 -0.40 2.70
N TYR A 155 10.87 0.86 2.33
CA TYR A 155 11.59 1.53 1.26
C TYR A 155 11.99 2.95 1.64
N ARG A 156 13.19 3.33 1.19
CA ARG A 156 13.73 4.68 1.34
C ARG A 156 14.46 5.12 0.09
N VAL A 157 14.34 6.40 -0.27
CA VAL A 157 15.17 7.05 -1.29
C VAL A 157 15.95 8.17 -0.61
N THR A 158 17.28 8.07 -0.65
CA THR A 158 18.18 9.08 -0.09
C THR A 158 18.87 9.87 -1.19
N GLU A 159 19.43 11.02 -0.83
CA GLU A 159 20.11 11.92 -1.75
C GLU A 159 19.21 12.32 -2.94
N ALA A 160 17.89 12.35 -2.69
CA ALA A 160 16.90 12.54 -3.72
C ALA A 160 16.86 13.97 -4.25
N VAL A 161 16.48 14.09 -5.51
CA VAL A 161 16.14 15.36 -6.16
C VAL A 161 14.77 15.21 -6.85
N ALA A 162 13.97 16.27 -6.83
CA ALA A 162 12.74 16.28 -7.61
C ALA A 162 13.07 16.38 -9.10
N VAL A 163 12.40 15.56 -9.91
CA VAL A 163 12.55 15.55 -11.38
C VAL A 163 11.17 15.72 -12.03
N LYS A 164 11.16 16.18 -13.30
CA LYS A 164 9.92 16.37 -14.07
C LYS A 164 9.50 15.11 -14.79
#